data_0d6109b3ebe1804589dfa002f28c615e
#
_entry.id   0d6109b3ebe1804589dfa002f28c615e
#
_cell.length_a   1.000
_cell.length_b   1.000
_cell.length_c   1.000
_cell.angle_alpha   90.00
_cell.angle_beta   90.00
_cell.angle_gamma   90.00
#
_symmetry.space_group_name_H-M   'P 1'
#
loop_
_entity.id
_entity.type
_entity.pdbx_description
1 polymer ?
#
loop_
_entity_poly.entity_id
_entity_poly.type
_entity_poly.pdbx_seq_one_letter_code
_entity_poly.pdbx_strand_id
1 'polypeptide(L)'
;IRDLVRSRGLGDVYKRQVYDRYPNAKSRPDEAREVLEALTMMPRPSELEAQEGFGPSSMVARDRLDHQHAPERRNGCRMPAYFTPEFVRDEIAAGRALIPANINHPECEPMAIGRNFLVKINANIGNSALGSGIEEEVEKLRWAIHWGADTVMDLSTGKNIHATREWILRNSPVPIGTVPIYQALEKVGGKVADLSWEVFRDTLLEQAGQGVDYVTVHAALLFRFVNHTARRMTGIVSRGGAIMAQWSMIHEQENFLYSHWDEICSILAAYDIAVSIGDGLRPGSVADANDFAQLAELEVQGDLTMRAWKAGVQVMNEGPGHVPMHLIAENMSKQLEWCMEAPFYTLGPLVTDIAPGYDHITGAIGGAIIGQRGCAMLCYVTRKEHLGLPDREDVREGVVTYKLAAHAADLAKGHPSAQWRDNALAQARFEFRWEDQFNLSLDPQKARSYHDLTLPHANAKKAHFCSMCGPDFCAMRLSQDIRRRSRQ
;
A
#
# COMPACT_ATOMS: atom_id res chain seq x y z
N ILE A 1 -23.27 -0.85 -3.35
CA ILE A 1 -22.41 -0.80 -2.15
C ILE A 1 -23.11 -1.45 -0.95
N ARG A 2 -24.37 -1.09 -0.60
CA ARG A 2 -25.11 -1.71 0.52
C ARG A 2 -25.24 -3.22 0.41
N ASP A 3 -25.43 -3.75 -0.79
CA ASP A 3 -25.63 -5.19 -1.02
C ASP A 3 -24.28 -5.92 -1.16
N LEU A 4 -23.23 -5.28 -1.67
CA LEU A 4 -21.89 -5.84 -1.73
C LEU A 4 -21.29 -6.06 -0.33
N VAL A 5 -21.48 -5.11 0.57
CA VAL A 5 -21.05 -5.22 1.99
C VAL A 5 -21.87 -6.28 2.74
N ARG A 6 -23.13 -6.54 2.34
CA ARG A 6 -23.98 -7.59 2.93
C ARG A 6 -23.75 -8.98 2.35
N SER A 7 -23.43 -9.09 1.05
CA SER A 7 -23.32 -10.38 0.35
C SER A 7 -21.94 -11.05 0.48
N ARG A 8 -20.89 -10.25 0.70
CA ARG A 8 -19.52 -10.74 0.92
C ARG A 8 -19.08 -10.29 2.31
N GLY A 9 -19.39 -11.09 3.31
CA GLY A 9 -19.21 -10.74 4.72
C GLY A 9 -17.80 -10.22 5.01
N LEU A 10 -17.70 -9.10 5.71
CA LEU A 10 -16.43 -8.52 6.23
C LEU A 10 -15.56 -9.54 6.98
N GLY A 11 -16.18 -10.59 7.54
CA GLY A 11 -15.48 -11.74 8.09
C GLY A 11 -14.55 -12.44 7.11
N ASP A 12 -14.83 -12.39 5.80
CA ASP A 12 -14.01 -13.06 4.79
C ASP A 12 -12.77 -12.25 4.42
N VAL A 13 -12.81 -10.91 4.48
CA VAL A 13 -11.65 -10.04 4.32
C VAL A 13 -10.62 -10.26 5.43
N TYR A 14 -11.10 -10.40 6.68
CA TYR A 14 -10.23 -10.73 7.81
C TYR A 14 -9.71 -12.16 7.74
N LYS A 15 -10.57 -13.13 7.38
CA LYS A 15 -10.19 -14.53 7.21
C LYS A 15 -9.06 -14.68 6.20
N ARG A 16 -9.10 -13.95 5.09
CA ARG A 16 -8.06 -14.00 4.08
C ARG A 16 -6.72 -13.47 4.58
N GLN A 17 -6.69 -12.30 5.25
CA GLN A 17 -5.46 -11.79 5.85
C GLN A 17 -4.85 -12.76 6.86
N VAL A 18 -5.67 -13.55 7.54
CA VAL A 18 -5.22 -14.62 8.43
C VAL A 18 -4.78 -15.86 7.65
N TYR A 19 -5.53 -16.31 6.65
CA TYR A 19 -5.23 -17.53 5.87
C TYR A 19 -4.00 -17.37 4.97
N ASP A 20 -3.76 -16.17 4.42
CA ASP A 20 -2.56 -15.92 3.62
C ASP A 20 -1.29 -15.83 4.48
N ARG A 21 -1.45 -15.38 5.73
CA ARG A 21 -0.33 -15.36 6.72
C ARG A 21 -0.10 -16.69 7.40
N TYR A 22 -1.13 -17.53 7.49
CA TYR A 22 -1.10 -18.83 8.14
C TYR A 22 -1.71 -19.90 7.21
N PRO A 23 -0.97 -20.39 6.21
CA PRO A 23 -1.47 -21.35 5.20
C PRO A 23 -2.10 -22.61 5.82
N ASN A 24 -1.64 -23.02 6.99
CA ASN A 24 -2.17 -24.15 7.74
C ASN A 24 -3.52 -23.87 8.41
N ALA A 25 -3.92 -22.60 8.55
CA ALA A 25 -5.21 -22.23 9.13
C ALA A 25 -6.42 -22.64 8.25
N LYS A 26 -6.22 -22.80 6.93
CA LYS A 26 -7.26 -23.36 6.02
C LYS A 26 -7.61 -24.81 6.31
N SER A 27 -6.66 -25.58 6.82
CA SER A 27 -6.85 -26.99 7.18
C SER A 27 -7.42 -27.20 8.58
N ARG A 28 -7.49 -26.13 9.41
CA ARG A 28 -7.99 -26.19 10.79
C ARG A 28 -8.84 -24.94 11.11
N PRO A 29 -10.12 -24.96 10.71
CA PRO A 29 -11.02 -23.79 10.85
C PRO A 29 -11.19 -23.32 12.30
N ASP A 30 -11.12 -24.22 13.28
CA ASP A 30 -11.29 -23.90 14.69
C ASP A 30 -10.07 -23.16 15.26
N GLU A 31 -8.84 -23.55 14.89
CA GLU A 31 -7.62 -22.82 15.25
C GLU A 31 -7.57 -21.44 14.57
N ALA A 32 -8.05 -21.35 13.32
CA ALA A 32 -8.16 -20.07 12.63
C ALA A 32 -9.18 -19.14 13.29
N ARG A 33 -10.24 -19.67 13.85
CA ARG A 33 -11.26 -18.94 14.60
C ARG A 33 -10.70 -18.46 15.94
N GLU A 34 -9.97 -19.29 16.68
CA GLU A 34 -9.29 -18.90 17.92
C GLU A 34 -8.24 -17.81 17.67
N VAL A 35 -7.45 -17.92 16.59
CA VAL A 35 -6.49 -16.89 16.20
C VAL A 35 -7.21 -15.60 15.78
N LEU A 36 -8.33 -15.70 15.05
CA LEU A 36 -9.13 -14.55 14.64
C LEU A 36 -9.78 -13.88 15.87
N GLU A 37 -10.34 -14.67 16.79
CA GLU A 37 -10.89 -14.19 18.05
C GLU A 37 -9.80 -13.59 18.93
N ALA A 38 -8.61 -14.19 19.00
CA ALA A 38 -7.45 -13.62 19.70
C ALA A 38 -6.93 -12.32 19.05
N LEU A 39 -7.01 -12.21 17.72
CA LEU A 39 -6.62 -11.00 16.98
C LEU A 39 -7.69 -9.89 17.04
N THR A 40 -8.95 -10.26 17.26
CA THR A 40 -10.07 -9.31 17.33
C THR A 40 -10.49 -8.96 18.76
N MET A 41 -10.19 -9.83 19.72
CA MET A 41 -10.50 -9.61 21.13
C MET A 41 -9.25 -9.15 21.90
N MET A 42 -9.08 -7.83 22.06
CA MET A 42 -8.26 -7.38 23.20
C MET A 42 -9.05 -7.70 24.47
N PRO A 43 -8.54 -8.55 25.36
CA PRO A 43 -9.18 -8.75 26.65
C PRO A 43 -9.27 -7.39 27.36
N ARG A 44 -10.40 -7.13 28.02
CA ARG A 44 -10.57 -5.91 28.82
C ARG A 44 -9.47 -5.86 29.89
N PRO A 45 -9.03 -4.69 30.30
CA PRO A 45 -8.08 -4.54 31.39
C PRO A 45 -8.41 -5.39 32.62
N SER A 46 -9.70 -5.46 32.99
CA SER A 46 -10.20 -6.27 34.10
C SER A 46 -10.10 -7.79 33.89
N GLU A 47 -10.10 -8.25 32.64
CA GLU A 47 -9.96 -9.68 32.31
C GLU A 47 -8.48 -10.12 32.34
N LEU A 48 -7.55 -9.20 32.04
CA LEU A 48 -6.11 -9.40 32.16
C LEU A 48 -5.67 -9.40 33.63
N GLU A 49 -6.32 -8.62 34.49
CA GLU A 49 -6.08 -8.59 35.93
C GLU A 49 -6.53 -9.88 36.63
N ALA A 50 -7.56 -10.54 36.11
CA ALA A 50 -8.09 -11.80 36.63
C ALA A 50 -7.26 -13.04 36.26
N GLN A 51 -6.31 -12.94 35.33
CA GLN A 51 -5.38 -14.03 35.00
C GLN A 51 -4.22 -14.04 36.00
N GLU A 52 -4.27 -14.94 36.97
CA GLU A 52 -3.18 -15.20 37.90
C GLU A 52 -1.87 -15.48 37.13
N GLY A 53 -0.91 -14.59 37.25
CA GLY A 53 0.43 -14.72 36.64
C GLY A 53 0.99 -13.48 35.97
N PHE A 54 0.22 -12.41 35.82
CA PHE A 54 0.71 -11.14 35.36
C PHE A 54 1.20 -10.30 36.53
N GLY A 55 2.48 -10.42 36.85
CA GLY A 55 3.12 -9.62 37.88
C GLY A 55 3.36 -8.16 37.49
N PRO A 56 3.98 -7.34 38.35
CA PRO A 56 4.26 -5.91 38.16
C PRO A 56 4.91 -5.55 36.82
N SER A 57 5.61 -6.49 36.17
CA SER A 57 6.23 -6.32 34.87
C SER A 57 5.21 -6.20 33.72
N SER A 58 4.00 -6.79 33.85
CA SER A 58 2.95 -6.67 32.86
C SER A 58 2.22 -5.32 32.94
N MET A 59 2.03 -4.79 34.14
CA MET A 59 1.47 -3.44 34.32
C MET A 59 2.40 -2.37 33.73
N VAL A 60 3.72 -2.49 33.98
CA VAL A 60 4.70 -1.55 33.39
C VAL A 60 4.74 -1.63 31.87
N ALA A 61 4.60 -2.81 31.30
CA ALA A 61 4.53 -2.97 29.84
C ALA A 61 3.23 -2.37 29.27
N ARG A 62 2.11 -2.50 30.00
CA ARG A 62 0.81 -1.97 29.65
C ARG A 62 0.78 -0.43 29.72
N ASP A 63 1.25 0.15 30.80
CA ASP A 63 1.38 1.61 30.95
C ASP A 63 2.24 2.21 29.82
N ARG A 64 3.30 1.49 29.40
CA ARG A 64 4.15 1.91 28.29
C ARG A 64 3.40 1.86 26.96
N LEU A 65 2.62 0.82 26.70
CA LEU A 65 1.84 0.69 25.46
C LEU A 65 0.74 1.76 25.39
N ASP A 66 0.00 1.97 26.48
CA ASP A 66 -1.02 3.02 26.55
C ASP A 66 -0.41 4.40 26.33
N HIS A 67 0.77 4.66 26.89
CA HIS A 67 1.49 5.91 26.67
C HIS A 67 2.05 6.04 25.24
N GLN A 68 2.55 4.95 24.63
CA GLN A 68 3.02 4.96 23.25
C GLN A 68 1.91 5.22 22.24
N HIS A 69 0.70 4.71 22.51
CA HIS A 69 -0.47 4.80 21.63
C HIS A 69 -1.52 5.80 22.10
N ALA A 70 -1.13 6.77 22.92
CA ALA A 70 -2.01 7.84 23.35
C ALA A 70 -2.66 8.55 22.14
N PRO A 71 -3.96 8.92 22.22
CA PRO A 71 -4.69 9.49 21.07
C PRO A 71 -4.00 10.67 20.40
N GLU A 72 -3.36 11.55 21.18
CA GLU A 72 -2.62 12.72 20.70
C GLU A 72 -1.39 12.36 19.85
N ARG A 73 -0.90 11.13 19.93
CA ARG A 73 0.26 10.63 19.17
C ARG A 73 -0.13 9.96 17.85
N ARG A 74 -1.43 9.73 17.62
CA ARG A 74 -1.93 9.00 16.45
C ARG A 74 -2.10 9.88 15.20
N ASN A 75 -1.59 11.09 15.19
CA ASN A 75 -1.65 12.03 14.05
C ASN A 75 -3.08 12.19 13.49
N GLY A 76 -4.09 12.23 14.37
CA GLY A 76 -5.50 12.35 13.99
C GLY A 76 -6.15 11.08 13.41
N CYS A 77 -5.44 9.96 13.34
CA CYS A 77 -6.05 8.68 12.98
C CYS A 77 -6.99 8.19 14.08
N ARG A 78 -8.18 7.74 13.67
CA ARG A 78 -9.24 7.25 14.57
C ARG A 78 -9.27 5.74 14.56
N MET A 79 -8.32 5.10 15.26
CA MET A 79 -8.25 3.65 15.34
C MET A 79 -9.27 3.12 16.33
N PRO A 80 -10.29 2.35 15.89
CA PRO A 80 -11.20 1.67 16.79
C PRO A 80 -10.50 0.50 17.49
N ALA A 81 -11.00 0.11 18.65
CA ALA A 81 -10.55 -1.13 19.29
C ALA A 81 -10.93 -2.37 18.46
N TYR A 82 -12.05 -2.28 17.75
CA TYR A 82 -12.58 -3.33 16.87
C TYR A 82 -13.07 -2.72 15.56
N PHE A 83 -12.75 -3.36 14.42
CA PHE A 83 -13.25 -2.97 13.11
C PHE A 83 -14.60 -3.63 12.87
N THR A 84 -15.68 -2.86 13.02
CA THR A 84 -17.04 -3.35 12.76
C THR A 84 -17.50 -3.02 11.34
N PRO A 85 -18.51 -3.73 10.78
CA PRO A 85 -19.12 -3.36 9.51
C PRO A 85 -19.63 -1.92 9.47
N GLU A 86 -20.17 -1.42 10.58
CA GLU A 86 -20.67 -0.07 10.71
C GLU A 86 -19.53 0.96 10.61
N PHE A 87 -18.39 0.69 11.26
CA PHE A 87 -17.20 1.54 11.13
C PHE A 87 -16.73 1.63 9.69
N VAL A 88 -16.61 0.49 8.98
CA VAL A 88 -16.19 0.46 7.58
C VAL A 88 -17.18 1.23 6.70
N ARG A 89 -18.49 1.00 6.87
CA ARG A 89 -19.53 1.74 6.16
C ARG A 89 -19.42 3.24 6.38
N ASP A 90 -19.24 3.66 7.63
CA ASP A 90 -19.21 5.07 8.01
C ASP A 90 -17.95 5.77 7.47
N GLU A 91 -16.80 5.08 7.42
CA GLU A 91 -15.58 5.59 6.79
C GLU A 91 -15.73 5.74 5.27
N ILE A 92 -16.39 4.78 4.59
CA ILE A 92 -16.69 4.87 3.16
C ILE A 92 -17.71 5.98 2.88
N ALA A 93 -18.76 6.07 3.67
CA ALA A 93 -19.80 7.10 3.53
C ALA A 93 -19.26 8.52 3.73
N ALA A 94 -18.21 8.66 4.56
CA ALA A 94 -17.52 9.92 4.77
C ALA A 94 -16.42 10.21 3.73
N GLY A 95 -16.21 9.34 2.74
CA GLY A 95 -15.16 9.47 1.74
C GLY A 95 -13.73 9.20 2.23
N ARG A 96 -13.54 8.78 3.51
CA ARG A 96 -12.22 8.51 4.11
C ARG A 96 -11.69 7.11 3.84
N ALA A 97 -12.50 6.27 3.22
CA ALA A 97 -12.09 4.94 2.76
C ALA A 97 -12.78 4.59 1.45
N LEU A 98 -12.20 3.64 0.71
CA LEU A 98 -12.78 3.06 -0.48
C LEU A 98 -12.57 1.54 -0.49
N ILE A 99 -13.40 0.85 -1.28
CA ILE A 99 -13.26 -0.58 -1.58
C ILE A 99 -13.25 -0.72 -3.11
N PRO A 100 -12.08 -0.83 -3.74
CA PRO A 100 -12.00 -1.01 -5.18
C PRO A 100 -12.47 -2.43 -5.55
N ALA A 101 -13.53 -2.54 -6.32
CA ALA A 101 -14.09 -3.82 -6.75
C ALA A 101 -15.04 -3.61 -7.94
N ASN A 102 -14.56 -3.89 -9.14
CA ASN A 102 -15.37 -3.85 -10.35
C ASN A 102 -16.40 -4.98 -10.36
N ILE A 103 -17.60 -4.70 -10.87
CA ILE A 103 -18.67 -5.70 -11.01
C ILE A 103 -18.27 -6.89 -11.92
N ASN A 104 -17.31 -6.70 -12.82
CA ASN A 104 -16.79 -7.70 -13.77
C ASN A 104 -15.50 -8.39 -13.29
N HIS A 105 -15.09 -8.20 -12.03
CA HIS A 105 -13.96 -8.89 -11.42
C HIS A 105 -14.41 -9.80 -10.27
N PRO A 106 -15.08 -10.92 -10.57
CA PRO A 106 -15.64 -11.80 -9.54
C PRO A 106 -14.57 -12.54 -8.72
N GLU A 107 -13.35 -12.63 -9.20
CA GLU A 107 -12.22 -13.23 -8.50
C GLU A 107 -11.68 -12.34 -7.38
N CYS A 108 -11.97 -11.03 -7.44
CA CYS A 108 -11.47 -10.05 -6.47
C CYS A 108 -12.13 -10.24 -5.09
N GLU A 109 -11.31 -10.31 -4.04
CA GLU A 109 -11.77 -10.20 -2.67
C GLU A 109 -11.68 -8.74 -2.22
N PRO A 110 -12.80 -8.09 -1.89
CA PRO A 110 -12.80 -6.67 -1.54
C PRO A 110 -12.02 -6.40 -0.26
N MET A 111 -11.29 -5.28 -0.24
CA MET A 111 -10.58 -4.78 0.94
C MET A 111 -10.69 -3.27 1.05
N ALA A 112 -10.64 -2.73 2.27
CA ALA A 112 -10.74 -1.30 2.50
C ALA A 112 -9.37 -0.62 2.44
N ILE A 113 -9.28 0.48 1.68
CA ILE A 113 -8.15 1.42 1.65
C ILE A 113 -8.59 2.69 2.35
N GLY A 114 -7.89 3.11 3.40
CA GLY A 114 -8.23 4.33 4.14
C GLY A 114 -7.25 4.60 5.28
N ARG A 115 -7.17 5.86 5.71
CA ARG A 115 -6.22 6.30 6.75
C ARG A 115 -6.43 5.61 8.11
N ASN A 116 -7.66 5.22 8.42
CA ASN A 116 -8.04 4.57 9.67
C ASN A 116 -8.02 3.04 9.58
N PHE A 117 -7.34 2.48 8.58
CA PHE A 117 -7.10 1.06 8.37
C PHE A 117 -5.60 0.77 8.31
N LEU A 118 -5.22 -0.50 8.16
CA LEU A 118 -3.84 -0.87 7.84
C LEU A 118 -3.41 -0.19 6.54
N VAL A 119 -2.20 0.35 6.52
CA VAL A 119 -1.59 0.91 5.30
C VAL A 119 -1.44 -0.21 4.27
N LYS A 120 -1.99 0.01 3.08
CA LYS A 120 -1.96 -0.94 1.96
C LYS A 120 -0.72 -0.76 1.11
N ILE A 121 -0.31 -1.83 0.44
CA ILE A 121 0.80 -1.83 -0.50
C ILE A 121 0.30 -2.18 -1.88
N ASN A 122 0.58 -1.30 -2.84
CA ASN A 122 0.41 -1.58 -4.26
C ASN A 122 1.75 -2.01 -4.89
N ALA A 123 1.72 -3.07 -5.68
CA ALA A 123 2.84 -3.48 -6.51
C ALA A 123 2.56 -3.14 -7.98
N ASN A 124 3.51 -2.46 -8.65
CA ASN A 124 3.43 -2.19 -10.08
C ASN A 124 4.07 -3.34 -10.85
N ILE A 125 3.36 -3.88 -11.82
CA ILE A 125 3.84 -4.82 -12.82
C ILE A 125 3.51 -4.29 -14.22
N GLY A 126 3.91 -4.96 -15.25
CA GLY A 126 3.55 -4.62 -16.62
C GLY A 126 4.73 -4.82 -17.58
N ASN A 127 4.40 -5.22 -18.79
CA ASN A 127 5.35 -5.38 -19.86
C ASN A 127 5.75 -4.03 -20.50
N SER A 128 6.87 -4.04 -21.20
CA SER A 128 7.27 -2.91 -22.04
C SER A 128 7.58 -3.40 -23.46
N ALA A 129 7.82 -2.46 -24.37
CA ALA A 129 8.24 -2.80 -25.73
C ALA A 129 9.56 -3.60 -25.79
N LEU A 130 10.35 -3.55 -24.72
CA LEU A 130 11.68 -4.14 -24.65
C LEU A 130 11.75 -5.46 -23.85
N GLY A 131 10.69 -5.83 -23.12
CA GLY A 131 10.73 -7.03 -22.28
C GLY A 131 9.41 -7.40 -21.62
N SER A 132 9.42 -8.62 -21.10
CA SER A 132 8.34 -9.30 -20.38
C SER A 132 7.15 -9.74 -21.25
N GLY A 133 6.74 -11.00 -21.06
CA GLY A 133 5.57 -11.60 -21.68
C GLY A 133 4.41 -11.78 -20.71
N ILE A 134 3.27 -12.24 -21.22
CA ILE A 134 2.05 -12.46 -20.42
C ILE A 134 2.32 -13.40 -19.23
N GLU A 135 3.01 -14.53 -19.47
CA GLU A 135 3.30 -15.52 -18.44
C GLU A 135 4.16 -14.94 -17.31
N GLU A 136 5.16 -14.13 -17.68
CA GLU A 136 6.05 -13.47 -16.72
C GLU A 136 5.30 -12.43 -15.88
N GLU A 137 4.37 -11.66 -16.48
CA GLU A 137 3.54 -10.70 -15.74
C GLU A 137 2.57 -11.41 -14.78
N VAL A 138 1.97 -12.54 -15.17
CA VAL A 138 1.14 -13.36 -14.28
C VAL A 138 1.98 -13.98 -13.15
N GLU A 139 3.21 -14.39 -13.43
CA GLU A 139 4.13 -14.86 -12.38
C GLU A 139 4.48 -13.74 -11.40
N LYS A 140 4.80 -12.54 -11.89
CA LYS A 140 5.05 -11.36 -11.04
C LYS A 140 3.83 -10.98 -10.20
N LEU A 141 2.61 -11.02 -10.79
CA LEU A 141 1.37 -10.83 -10.06
C LEU A 141 1.24 -11.79 -8.87
N ARG A 142 1.34 -13.10 -9.14
CA ARG A 142 1.22 -14.13 -8.11
C ARG A 142 2.29 -13.98 -7.03
N TRP A 143 3.49 -13.60 -7.44
CA TRP A 143 4.61 -13.37 -6.54
C TRP A 143 4.40 -12.14 -5.66
N ALA A 144 3.93 -11.03 -6.21
CA ALA A 144 3.57 -9.82 -5.46
C ALA A 144 2.51 -10.12 -4.39
N ILE A 145 1.45 -10.85 -4.77
CA ILE A 145 0.37 -11.24 -3.85
C ILE A 145 0.87 -12.20 -2.76
N HIS A 146 1.71 -13.17 -3.13
CA HIS A 146 2.32 -14.12 -2.18
C HIS A 146 3.10 -13.40 -1.09
N TRP A 147 3.83 -12.34 -1.43
CA TRP A 147 4.62 -11.54 -0.50
C TRP A 147 3.82 -10.43 0.21
N GLY A 148 2.56 -10.27 -0.12
CA GLY A 148 1.62 -9.45 0.63
C GLY A 148 1.26 -8.12 -0.01
N ALA A 149 1.41 -7.96 -1.33
CA ALA A 149 0.80 -6.83 -2.03
C ALA A 149 -0.72 -6.88 -1.84
N ASP A 150 -1.30 -5.75 -1.46
CA ASP A 150 -2.73 -5.62 -1.19
C ASP A 150 -3.49 -5.27 -2.49
N THR A 151 -2.83 -4.59 -3.42
CA THR A 151 -3.30 -4.31 -4.79
C THR A 151 -2.15 -4.48 -5.78
N VAL A 152 -2.47 -4.63 -7.06
CA VAL A 152 -1.48 -4.63 -8.13
C VAL A 152 -1.95 -3.71 -9.25
N MET A 153 -1.02 -2.90 -9.79
CA MET A 153 -1.28 -2.11 -11.00
C MET A 153 -0.59 -2.73 -12.21
N ASP A 154 -1.37 -2.94 -13.27
CA ASP A 154 -0.86 -3.26 -14.59
C ASP A 154 -0.50 -1.96 -15.33
N LEU A 155 0.80 -1.70 -15.46
CA LEU A 155 1.36 -0.55 -16.15
C LEU A 155 1.91 -0.92 -17.53
N SER A 156 1.38 -1.95 -18.16
CA SER A 156 1.82 -2.44 -19.47
C SER A 156 1.76 -1.34 -20.54
N THR A 157 2.87 -1.22 -21.28
CA THR A 157 3.04 -0.28 -22.40
C THR A 157 3.53 -0.99 -23.67
N GLY A 158 3.73 -2.31 -23.59
CA GLY A 158 4.19 -3.15 -24.69
C GLY A 158 3.07 -3.59 -25.63
N LYS A 159 3.31 -4.68 -26.35
CA LYS A 159 2.30 -5.30 -27.20
C LYS A 159 1.29 -6.13 -26.40
N ASN A 160 0.09 -6.29 -26.94
CA ASN A 160 -0.96 -7.15 -26.36
C ASN A 160 -1.42 -6.72 -24.95
N ILE A 161 -1.50 -5.42 -24.69
CA ILE A 161 -1.92 -4.87 -23.38
C ILE A 161 -3.27 -5.47 -22.95
N HIS A 162 -4.24 -5.54 -23.87
CA HIS A 162 -5.55 -6.12 -23.59
C HIS A 162 -5.47 -7.57 -23.08
N ALA A 163 -4.75 -8.44 -23.79
CA ALA A 163 -4.62 -9.84 -23.42
C ALA A 163 -3.81 -10.01 -22.12
N THR A 164 -2.73 -9.23 -21.94
CA THR A 164 -1.93 -9.23 -20.70
C THR A 164 -2.80 -8.90 -19.50
N ARG A 165 -3.59 -7.83 -19.58
CA ARG A 165 -4.49 -7.40 -18.51
C ARG A 165 -5.58 -8.44 -18.22
N GLU A 166 -6.16 -9.07 -19.26
CA GLU A 166 -7.17 -10.12 -19.05
C GLU A 166 -6.60 -11.28 -18.24
N TRP A 167 -5.39 -11.74 -18.58
CA TRP A 167 -4.72 -12.79 -17.82
C TRP A 167 -4.38 -12.36 -16.38
N ILE A 168 -3.98 -11.10 -16.18
CA ILE A 168 -3.74 -10.55 -14.84
C ILE A 168 -5.03 -10.56 -14.03
N LEU A 169 -6.13 -10.03 -14.55
CA LEU A 169 -7.43 -9.95 -13.88
C LEU A 169 -7.93 -11.34 -13.47
N ARG A 170 -7.99 -12.27 -14.42
CA ARG A 170 -8.50 -13.65 -14.17
C ARG A 170 -7.62 -14.46 -13.22
N ASN A 171 -6.43 -14.02 -12.91
CA ASN A 171 -5.51 -14.66 -11.94
C ASN A 171 -5.33 -13.85 -10.64
N SER A 172 -6.04 -12.75 -10.49
CA SER A 172 -5.88 -11.86 -9.33
C SER A 172 -7.06 -11.97 -8.37
N PRO A 173 -6.80 -12.34 -7.15
CA PRO A 173 -7.76 -12.20 -6.07
C PRO A 173 -7.66 -10.87 -5.32
N VAL A 174 -6.77 -9.95 -5.73
CA VAL A 174 -6.66 -8.59 -5.20
C VAL A 174 -7.06 -7.58 -6.25
N PRO A 175 -7.49 -6.37 -5.86
CA PRO A 175 -7.85 -5.33 -6.82
C PRO A 175 -6.74 -5.03 -7.81
N ILE A 176 -7.10 -4.88 -9.09
CA ILE A 176 -6.21 -4.51 -10.18
C ILE A 176 -6.47 -3.07 -10.60
N GLY A 177 -5.41 -2.27 -10.57
CA GLY A 177 -5.40 -0.91 -11.08
C GLY A 177 -4.72 -0.78 -12.44
N THR A 178 -5.07 0.27 -13.18
CA THR A 178 -4.44 0.60 -14.47
C THR A 178 -4.30 2.11 -14.66
N VAL A 179 -3.57 2.49 -15.70
CA VAL A 179 -3.47 3.87 -16.18
C VAL A 179 -3.97 3.91 -17.64
N PRO A 180 -5.26 4.14 -17.90
CA PRO A 180 -5.88 3.95 -19.23
C PRO A 180 -5.22 4.73 -20.35
N ILE A 181 -4.63 5.90 -20.05
CA ILE A 181 -3.95 6.73 -21.05
C ILE A 181 -2.76 6.02 -21.72
N TYR A 182 -2.15 4.99 -21.07
CA TYR A 182 -1.05 4.24 -21.67
C TYR A 182 -1.53 3.39 -22.85
N GLN A 183 -2.65 2.69 -22.68
CA GLN A 183 -3.24 1.91 -23.76
C GLN A 183 -3.89 2.83 -24.81
N ALA A 184 -4.47 3.96 -24.41
CA ALA A 184 -4.98 4.95 -25.37
C ALA A 184 -3.85 5.47 -26.28
N LEU A 185 -2.66 5.74 -25.72
CA LEU A 185 -1.49 6.16 -26.49
C LEU A 185 -0.98 5.04 -27.40
N GLU A 186 -0.99 3.79 -26.94
CA GLU A 186 -0.63 2.63 -27.79
C GLU A 186 -1.57 2.51 -28.99
N LYS A 187 -2.89 2.67 -28.79
CA LYS A 187 -3.91 2.62 -29.87
C LYS A 187 -3.69 3.65 -30.98
N VAL A 188 -3.08 4.78 -30.68
CA VAL A 188 -2.70 5.82 -31.66
C VAL A 188 -1.22 5.71 -32.11
N GLY A 189 -0.61 4.54 -31.90
CA GLY A 189 0.76 4.28 -32.36
C GLY A 189 1.83 5.11 -31.64
N GLY A 190 1.59 5.52 -30.39
CA GLY A 190 2.52 6.30 -29.57
C GLY A 190 2.56 7.80 -29.92
N LYS A 191 1.67 8.29 -30.74
CA LYS A 191 1.64 9.71 -31.16
C LYS A 191 0.72 10.51 -30.25
N VAL A 192 1.29 11.27 -29.34
CA VAL A 192 0.54 12.09 -28.38
C VAL A 192 -0.42 13.07 -29.06
N ALA A 193 -0.04 13.63 -30.22
CA ALA A 193 -0.88 14.54 -30.99
C ALA A 193 -2.18 13.90 -31.51
N ASP A 194 -2.20 12.59 -31.69
CA ASP A 194 -3.37 11.85 -32.22
C ASP A 194 -4.29 11.34 -31.11
N LEU A 195 -3.95 11.57 -29.82
CA LEU A 195 -4.83 11.28 -28.70
C LEU A 195 -6.08 12.17 -28.73
N SER A 196 -7.22 11.58 -28.39
CA SER A 196 -8.49 12.31 -28.25
C SER A 196 -9.31 11.77 -27.09
N TRP A 197 -10.33 12.52 -26.70
CA TRP A 197 -11.30 12.07 -25.71
C TRP A 197 -11.95 10.73 -26.12
N GLU A 198 -12.33 10.57 -27.38
CA GLU A 198 -13.00 9.36 -27.89
C GLU A 198 -12.11 8.13 -27.72
N VAL A 199 -10.83 8.22 -28.08
CA VAL A 199 -9.86 7.11 -27.94
C VAL A 199 -9.68 6.76 -26.45
N PHE A 200 -9.60 7.76 -25.58
CA PHE A 200 -9.49 7.53 -24.14
C PHE A 200 -10.78 6.92 -23.58
N ARG A 201 -11.96 7.48 -23.92
CA ARG A 201 -13.26 6.97 -23.48
C ARG A 201 -13.46 5.51 -23.86
N ASP A 202 -13.19 5.17 -25.12
CA ASP A 202 -13.37 3.80 -25.62
C ASP A 202 -12.37 2.83 -24.96
N THR A 203 -11.18 3.32 -24.61
CA THR A 203 -10.18 2.56 -23.84
C THR A 203 -10.64 2.35 -22.39
N LEU A 204 -11.21 3.38 -21.76
CA LEU A 204 -11.75 3.28 -20.41
C LEU A 204 -12.91 2.30 -20.34
N LEU A 205 -13.84 2.35 -21.30
CA LEU A 205 -14.95 1.40 -21.41
C LEU A 205 -14.47 -0.04 -21.63
N GLU A 206 -13.44 -0.25 -22.44
CA GLU A 206 -12.82 -1.55 -22.64
C GLU A 206 -12.26 -2.10 -21.31
N GLN A 207 -11.51 -1.30 -20.57
CA GLN A 207 -10.92 -1.69 -19.30
C GLN A 207 -11.98 -1.93 -18.22
N ALA A 208 -13.01 -1.11 -18.20
CA ALA A 208 -14.17 -1.29 -17.32
C ALA A 208 -14.88 -2.61 -17.57
N GLY A 209 -15.11 -2.93 -18.85
CA GLY A 209 -15.71 -4.20 -19.27
C GLY A 209 -14.89 -5.43 -18.92
N GLN A 210 -13.56 -5.33 -18.92
CA GLN A 210 -12.66 -6.42 -18.53
C GLN A 210 -12.65 -6.67 -17.00
N GLY A 211 -12.96 -5.66 -16.18
CA GLY A 211 -13.01 -5.85 -14.74
C GLY A 211 -11.92 -5.10 -13.95
N VAL A 212 -11.32 -4.04 -14.51
CA VAL A 212 -10.35 -3.19 -13.77
C VAL A 212 -11.04 -2.54 -12.57
N ASP A 213 -10.48 -2.67 -11.37
CA ASP A 213 -11.10 -2.26 -10.11
C ASP A 213 -10.89 -0.78 -9.79
N TYR A 214 -9.78 -0.21 -10.24
CA TYR A 214 -9.52 1.22 -10.12
C TYR A 214 -8.62 1.71 -11.26
N VAL A 215 -8.78 2.98 -11.60
CA VAL A 215 -8.01 3.61 -12.68
C VAL A 215 -7.35 4.89 -12.21
N THR A 216 -6.10 5.09 -12.62
CA THR A 216 -5.42 6.37 -12.42
C THR A 216 -5.70 7.29 -13.60
N VAL A 217 -6.23 8.48 -13.29
CA VAL A 217 -6.60 9.51 -14.27
C VAL A 217 -5.94 10.84 -13.92
N HIS A 218 -5.02 11.32 -14.76
CA HIS A 218 -4.27 12.56 -14.56
C HIS A 218 -5.09 13.80 -14.99
N ALA A 219 -6.30 13.93 -14.43
CA ALA A 219 -7.22 15.02 -14.77
C ALA A 219 -6.90 16.33 -14.07
N ALA A 220 -6.20 16.28 -12.92
CA ALA A 220 -5.88 17.47 -12.14
C ALA A 220 -4.73 18.31 -12.71
N LEU A 221 -3.98 17.77 -13.68
CA LEU A 221 -2.95 18.49 -14.41
C LEU A 221 -3.60 19.48 -15.38
N LEU A 222 -3.69 20.76 -15.00
CA LEU A 222 -4.22 21.82 -15.86
C LEU A 222 -3.15 22.44 -16.75
N PHE A 223 -3.52 22.83 -17.97
CA PHE A 223 -2.61 23.41 -18.95
C PHE A 223 -1.83 24.60 -18.38
N ARG A 224 -2.49 25.46 -17.62
CA ARG A 224 -1.87 26.64 -16.98
C ARG A 224 -0.72 26.32 -16.02
N PHE A 225 -0.65 25.09 -15.50
CA PHE A 225 0.40 24.67 -14.55
C PHE A 225 1.67 24.14 -15.24
N VAL A 226 1.57 23.71 -16.50
CA VAL A 226 2.68 23.07 -17.22
C VAL A 226 3.94 23.94 -17.26
N ASN A 227 3.79 25.24 -17.54
CA ASN A 227 4.93 26.16 -17.62
C ASN A 227 5.69 26.33 -16.29
N HIS A 228 5.05 26.08 -15.14
CA HIS A 228 5.71 26.17 -13.83
C HIS A 228 6.73 25.05 -13.60
N THR A 229 6.64 23.96 -14.35
CA THR A 229 7.61 22.84 -14.25
C THR A 229 8.91 23.08 -15.01
N ALA A 230 8.98 24.10 -15.86
CA ALA A 230 10.15 24.38 -16.70
C ALA A 230 11.42 24.72 -15.91
N ARG A 231 11.29 25.11 -14.64
CA ARG A 231 12.42 25.43 -13.75
C ARG A 231 12.79 24.31 -12.79
N ARG A 232 12.09 23.19 -12.83
CA ARG A 232 12.38 22.03 -11.99
C ARG A 232 13.70 21.36 -12.39
N MET A 233 14.33 20.70 -11.45
CA MET A 233 15.52 19.88 -11.69
C MET A 233 15.19 18.70 -12.63
N THR A 234 14.02 18.11 -12.51
CA THR A 234 13.62 16.91 -13.26
C THR A 234 12.37 17.09 -14.14
N GLY A 235 11.81 18.29 -14.21
CA GLY A 235 10.64 18.59 -15.04
C GLY A 235 9.38 17.82 -14.62
N ILE A 236 8.75 17.12 -15.58
CA ILE A 236 7.55 16.27 -15.36
C ILE A 236 7.99 14.82 -15.46
N VAL A 237 7.95 14.07 -14.37
CA VAL A 237 8.42 12.67 -14.28
C VAL A 237 7.28 11.63 -14.31
N SER A 238 6.04 12.04 -14.09
CA SER A 238 4.88 11.19 -14.28
C SER A 238 4.69 10.89 -15.75
N ARG A 239 4.65 9.61 -16.14
CA ARG A 239 4.42 9.22 -17.56
C ARG A 239 3.08 9.75 -18.07
N GLY A 240 2.00 9.53 -17.31
CA GLY A 240 0.67 10.04 -17.68
C GLY A 240 0.61 11.56 -17.65
N GLY A 241 1.25 12.18 -16.66
CA GLY A 241 1.38 13.64 -16.58
C GLY A 241 2.12 14.23 -17.78
N ALA A 242 3.26 13.63 -18.18
CA ALA A 242 4.03 14.09 -19.34
C ALA A 242 3.25 13.95 -20.66
N ILE A 243 2.50 12.86 -20.84
CA ILE A 243 1.63 12.66 -22.00
C ILE A 243 0.57 13.77 -22.08
N MET A 244 -0.13 14.03 -20.98
CA MET A 244 -1.20 15.04 -20.95
C MET A 244 -0.66 16.47 -21.07
N ALA A 245 0.47 16.77 -20.42
CA ALA A 245 1.14 18.06 -20.56
C ALA A 245 1.58 18.32 -22.02
N GLN A 246 2.18 17.30 -22.66
CA GLN A 246 2.60 17.40 -24.06
C GLN A 246 1.38 17.55 -24.99
N TRP A 247 0.29 16.81 -24.75
CA TRP A 247 -0.95 16.95 -25.50
C TRP A 247 -1.50 18.37 -25.41
N SER A 248 -1.61 18.91 -24.18
CA SER A 248 -2.14 20.27 -23.96
C SER A 248 -1.27 21.33 -24.63
N MET A 249 0.06 21.15 -24.62
CA MET A 249 0.99 22.07 -25.30
C MET A 249 0.86 22.02 -26.83
N ILE A 250 0.67 20.83 -27.42
CA ILE A 250 0.53 20.66 -28.87
C ILE A 250 -0.78 21.29 -29.38
N HIS A 251 -1.86 21.07 -28.65
CA HIS A 251 -3.19 21.51 -29.05
C HIS A 251 -3.56 22.90 -28.54
N GLU A 252 -2.73 23.48 -27.65
CA GLU A 252 -3.02 24.75 -26.96
C GLU A 252 -4.41 24.72 -26.28
N GLN A 253 -4.76 23.55 -25.68
CA GLN A 253 -6.04 23.30 -25.06
C GLN A 253 -5.88 22.74 -23.66
N GLU A 254 -6.95 22.89 -22.86
CA GLU A 254 -7.01 22.27 -21.55
C GLU A 254 -7.05 20.73 -21.66
N ASN A 255 -6.42 20.08 -20.72
CA ASN A 255 -6.41 18.64 -20.55
C ASN A 255 -7.82 18.04 -20.72
N PHE A 256 -8.03 17.21 -21.74
CA PHE A 256 -9.35 16.63 -22.03
C PHE A 256 -9.86 15.71 -20.91
N LEU A 257 -8.98 15.13 -20.08
CA LEU A 257 -9.39 14.36 -18.92
C LEU A 257 -10.06 15.24 -17.85
N TYR A 258 -9.62 16.48 -17.71
CA TYR A 258 -10.29 17.47 -16.86
C TYR A 258 -11.62 17.93 -17.45
N SER A 259 -11.62 18.24 -18.74
CA SER A 259 -12.80 18.75 -19.44
C SER A 259 -13.96 17.74 -19.47
N HIS A 260 -13.64 16.44 -19.57
CA HIS A 260 -14.60 15.33 -19.58
C HIS A 260 -14.71 14.56 -18.25
N TRP A 261 -14.34 15.21 -17.13
CA TRP A 261 -14.32 14.55 -15.82
C TRP A 261 -15.65 13.92 -15.41
N ASP A 262 -16.77 14.60 -15.66
CA ASP A 262 -18.10 14.11 -15.28
C ASP A 262 -18.53 12.90 -16.14
N GLU A 263 -18.10 12.84 -17.40
CA GLU A 263 -18.32 11.69 -18.28
C GLU A 263 -17.47 10.49 -17.83
N ILE A 264 -16.22 10.72 -17.42
CA ILE A 264 -15.35 9.70 -16.82
C ILE A 264 -16.04 9.15 -15.56
N CYS A 265 -16.48 10.00 -14.64
CA CYS A 265 -17.17 9.58 -13.43
C CYS A 265 -18.44 8.76 -13.73
N SER A 266 -19.18 9.12 -14.77
CA SER A 266 -20.39 8.37 -15.18
C SER A 266 -20.06 6.95 -15.64
N ILE A 267 -18.95 6.76 -16.36
CA ILE A 267 -18.47 5.44 -16.76
C ILE A 267 -18.03 4.64 -15.52
N LEU A 268 -17.23 5.24 -14.64
CA LEU A 268 -16.72 4.57 -13.44
C LEU A 268 -17.84 4.12 -12.51
N ALA A 269 -18.85 4.97 -12.31
CA ALA A 269 -20.02 4.65 -11.48
C ALA A 269 -20.82 3.46 -12.03
N ALA A 270 -20.92 3.31 -13.35
CA ALA A 270 -21.66 2.23 -13.99
C ALA A 270 -21.05 0.84 -13.74
N TYR A 271 -19.73 0.75 -13.50
CA TYR A 271 -19.00 -0.49 -13.28
C TYR A 271 -18.49 -0.66 -11.84
N ASP A 272 -18.84 0.27 -10.94
CA ASP A 272 -18.32 0.35 -9.55
C ASP A 272 -16.79 0.42 -9.46
N ILE A 273 -16.18 1.19 -10.36
CA ILE A 273 -14.73 1.38 -10.44
C ILE A 273 -14.34 2.58 -9.56
N ALA A 274 -13.35 2.41 -8.71
CA ALA A 274 -12.76 3.52 -7.98
C ALA A 274 -11.81 4.34 -8.86
N VAL A 275 -11.68 5.63 -8.58
CA VAL A 275 -10.70 6.48 -9.26
C VAL A 275 -9.53 6.83 -8.35
N SER A 276 -8.32 6.70 -8.88
CA SER A 276 -7.10 7.31 -8.36
C SER A 276 -6.85 8.58 -9.15
N ILE A 277 -7.02 9.75 -8.54
CA ILE A 277 -6.76 11.03 -9.23
C ILE A 277 -5.26 11.22 -9.28
N GLY A 278 -4.69 11.09 -10.48
CA GLY A 278 -3.24 11.04 -10.70
C GLY A 278 -2.53 12.35 -10.36
N ASP A 279 -1.31 12.23 -9.86
CA ASP A 279 -0.39 13.34 -9.59
C ASP A 279 0.59 13.55 -10.75
N GLY A 280 0.08 14.07 -11.85
CA GLY A 280 0.85 14.30 -13.09
C GLY A 280 2.02 15.24 -12.92
N LEU A 281 1.96 16.14 -11.95
CA LEU A 281 2.99 17.12 -11.62
C LEU A 281 3.76 16.78 -10.33
N ARG A 282 3.79 15.51 -9.91
CA ARG A 282 4.61 15.09 -8.78
C ARG A 282 6.08 15.41 -8.98
N PRO A 283 6.84 15.75 -7.91
CA PRO A 283 8.27 16.03 -8.01
C PRO A 283 9.05 14.73 -8.32
N GLY A 284 10.06 14.84 -9.17
CA GLY A 284 11.00 13.77 -9.50
C GLY A 284 12.36 13.93 -8.82
N SER A 285 12.52 14.97 -7.99
CA SER A 285 13.67 15.18 -7.12
C SER A 285 13.22 15.84 -5.82
N VAL A 286 14.00 15.66 -4.75
CA VAL A 286 13.71 16.33 -3.47
C VAL A 286 13.81 17.86 -3.57
N ALA A 287 14.51 18.39 -4.56
CA ALA A 287 14.62 19.84 -4.80
C ALA A 287 13.31 20.45 -5.31
N ASP A 288 12.47 19.66 -5.98
CA ASP A 288 11.22 20.11 -6.58
C ASP A 288 10.00 19.88 -5.65
N ALA A 289 10.22 19.29 -4.47
CA ALA A 289 9.18 18.92 -3.54
C ALA A 289 8.37 20.12 -3.02
N ASN A 290 7.03 19.95 -2.98
CA ASN A 290 6.09 20.98 -2.53
C ASN A 290 6.17 22.31 -3.30
N ASP A 291 6.60 22.26 -4.57
CA ASP A 291 6.58 23.44 -5.41
C ASP A 291 5.15 23.86 -5.81
N PHE A 292 5.03 25.00 -6.46
CA PHE A 292 3.75 25.55 -6.88
C PHE A 292 2.97 24.56 -7.77
N ALA A 293 3.64 23.92 -8.74
CA ALA A 293 2.98 23.05 -9.71
C ALA A 293 2.37 21.81 -9.02
N GLN A 294 3.13 21.18 -8.12
CA GLN A 294 2.64 20.04 -7.33
C GLN A 294 1.45 20.42 -6.45
N LEU A 295 1.56 21.53 -5.71
CA LEU A 295 0.51 21.92 -4.76
C LEU A 295 -0.73 22.45 -5.47
N ALA A 296 -0.60 23.16 -6.60
CA ALA A 296 -1.72 23.61 -7.42
C ALA A 296 -2.49 22.41 -8.03
N GLU A 297 -1.79 21.35 -8.45
CA GLU A 297 -2.43 20.12 -8.90
C GLU A 297 -3.19 19.43 -7.74
N LEU A 298 -2.60 19.39 -6.53
CA LEU A 298 -3.25 18.80 -5.35
C LEU A 298 -4.55 19.53 -4.99
N GLU A 299 -4.59 20.85 -5.10
CA GLU A 299 -5.81 21.64 -4.89
C GLU A 299 -6.91 21.24 -5.89
N VAL A 300 -6.54 21.08 -7.17
CA VAL A 300 -7.49 20.61 -8.21
C VAL A 300 -7.92 19.16 -7.97
N GLN A 301 -7.04 18.30 -7.45
CA GLN A 301 -7.44 16.95 -7.03
C GLN A 301 -8.56 17.00 -5.98
N GLY A 302 -8.52 17.95 -5.05
CA GLY A 302 -9.62 18.18 -4.09
C GLY A 302 -10.94 18.52 -4.76
N ASP A 303 -10.95 19.44 -5.74
CA ASP A 303 -12.15 19.79 -6.50
C ASP A 303 -12.71 18.59 -7.27
N LEU A 304 -11.83 17.83 -7.93
CA LEU A 304 -12.23 16.63 -8.69
C LEU A 304 -12.75 15.52 -7.76
N THR A 305 -12.21 15.40 -6.55
CA THR A 305 -12.69 14.48 -5.52
C THR A 305 -14.16 14.76 -5.17
N MET A 306 -14.50 16.02 -4.92
CA MET A 306 -15.88 16.42 -4.61
C MET A 306 -16.84 16.12 -5.78
N ARG A 307 -16.39 16.34 -7.03
CA ARG A 307 -17.19 16.04 -8.22
C ARG A 307 -17.42 14.54 -8.37
N ALA A 308 -16.39 13.72 -8.16
CA ALA A 308 -16.49 12.27 -8.24
C ALA A 308 -17.42 11.70 -7.15
N TRP A 309 -17.30 12.16 -5.90
CA TRP A 309 -18.22 11.74 -4.83
C TRP A 309 -19.67 12.10 -5.13
N LYS A 310 -19.92 13.28 -5.70
CA LYS A 310 -21.26 13.68 -6.14
C LYS A 310 -21.82 12.75 -7.21
N ALA A 311 -20.96 12.20 -8.08
CA ALA A 311 -21.33 11.20 -9.08
C ALA A 311 -21.41 9.76 -8.52
N GLY A 312 -21.14 9.54 -7.23
CA GLY A 312 -21.17 8.23 -6.58
C GLY A 312 -19.91 7.39 -6.80
N VAL A 313 -18.81 7.99 -7.25
CA VAL A 313 -17.53 7.31 -7.49
C VAL A 313 -16.66 7.38 -6.24
N GLN A 314 -16.08 6.25 -5.84
CA GLN A 314 -15.10 6.17 -4.77
C GLN A 314 -13.74 6.71 -5.24
N VAL A 315 -13.05 7.48 -4.39
CA VAL A 315 -11.87 8.26 -4.77
C VAL A 315 -10.70 7.99 -3.85
N MET A 316 -9.50 7.89 -4.43
CA MET A 316 -8.22 8.15 -3.76
C MET A 316 -7.43 9.17 -4.58
N ASN A 317 -6.53 9.89 -3.93
CA ASN A 317 -5.64 10.86 -4.56
C ASN A 317 -4.22 10.28 -4.65
N GLU A 318 -3.56 10.42 -5.79
CA GLU A 318 -2.13 10.14 -5.87
C GLU A 318 -1.31 11.29 -5.28
N GLY A 319 -0.15 10.93 -4.74
CA GLY A 319 0.76 11.85 -4.10
C GLY A 319 2.23 11.59 -4.44
N PRO A 320 3.13 12.43 -3.90
CA PRO A 320 4.47 12.65 -4.43
C PRO A 320 5.39 11.44 -4.35
N GLY A 321 6.34 11.40 -5.31
CA GLY A 321 7.40 10.41 -5.36
C GLY A 321 8.69 10.81 -4.63
N HIS A 322 9.07 12.11 -4.64
CA HIS A 322 10.32 12.59 -4.04
C HIS A 322 10.04 13.75 -3.09
N VAL A 323 10.12 13.51 -1.78
CA VAL A 323 9.91 14.54 -0.75
C VAL A 323 10.90 14.32 0.39
N PRO A 324 11.74 15.32 0.72
CA PRO A 324 12.65 15.19 1.85
C PRO A 324 11.85 15.11 3.16
N MET A 325 12.40 14.39 4.15
CA MET A 325 11.69 13.99 5.38
C MET A 325 10.95 15.15 6.08
N HIS A 326 11.57 16.35 6.12
CA HIS A 326 11.02 17.50 6.84
C HIS A 326 9.79 18.12 6.16
N LEU A 327 9.55 17.87 4.86
CA LEU A 327 8.40 18.38 4.11
C LEU A 327 7.23 17.39 4.02
N ILE A 328 7.43 16.11 4.39
CA ILE A 328 6.39 15.07 4.30
C ILE A 328 5.17 15.43 5.16
N ALA A 329 5.39 15.98 6.35
CA ALA A 329 4.31 16.36 7.25
C ALA A 329 3.41 17.42 6.66
N GLU A 330 4.00 18.45 6.04
CA GLU A 330 3.27 19.53 5.38
C GLU A 330 2.48 19.00 4.19
N ASN A 331 3.10 18.17 3.34
CA ASN A 331 2.45 17.57 2.18
C ASN A 331 1.20 16.77 2.58
N MET A 332 1.33 15.89 3.58
CA MET A 332 0.20 15.10 4.08
C MET A 332 -0.91 15.97 4.68
N SER A 333 -0.55 17.01 5.43
CA SER A 333 -1.54 17.90 6.04
C SER A 333 -2.36 18.65 4.98
N LYS A 334 -1.70 19.14 3.91
CA LYS A 334 -2.39 19.79 2.78
C LYS A 334 -3.33 18.83 2.06
N GLN A 335 -2.92 17.59 1.83
CA GLN A 335 -3.81 16.59 1.21
C GLN A 335 -5.04 16.30 2.08
N LEU A 336 -4.86 16.09 3.37
CA LEU A 336 -5.97 15.84 4.29
C LEU A 336 -6.98 16.99 4.31
N GLU A 337 -6.50 18.23 4.27
CA GLU A 337 -7.32 19.43 4.27
C GLU A 337 -8.00 19.64 2.91
N TRP A 338 -7.23 19.68 1.82
CA TRP A 338 -7.72 20.07 0.50
C TRP A 338 -8.52 18.97 -0.19
N CYS A 339 -8.20 17.69 0.10
CA CYS A 339 -8.94 16.53 -0.41
C CYS A 339 -9.89 15.90 0.61
N MET A 340 -10.27 16.63 1.66
CA MET A 340 -11.29 16.25 2.67
C MET A 340 -11.09 14.85 3.26
N GLU A 341 -9.84 14.52 3.63
CA GLU A 341 -9.43 13.22 4.18
C GLU A 341 -9.62 12.01 3.22
N ALA A 342 -9.83 12.22 1.92
CA ALA A 342 -9.84 11.13 0.94
C ALA A 342 -8.55 10.31 1.04
N PRO A 343 -8.60 8.99 0.83
CA PRO A 343 -7.42 8.15 0.90
C PRO A 343 -6.28 8.66 0.01
N PHE A 344 -5.07 8.77 0.57
CA PHE A 344 -3.87 9.19 -0.14
C PHE A 344 -3.04 7.99 -0.55
N TYR A 345 -2.62 7.96 -1.80
CA TYR A 345 -1.80 6.92 -2.41
C TYR A 345 -0.50 7.53 -2.92
N THR A 346 0.65 7.19 -2.32
CA THR A 346 1.93 7.84 -2.61
C THR A 346 2.96 6.89 -3.19
N LEU A 347 3.85 7.39 -4.05
CA LEU A 347 5.03 6.69 -4.53
C LEU A 347 6.18 6.93 -3.55
N GLY A 348 6.30 6.11 -2.53
CA GLY A 348 7.25 6.31 -1.45
C GLY A 348 6.65 7.15 -0.32
N PRO A 349 7.08 8.42 -0.11
CA PRO A 349 8.04 9.18 -0.93
C PRO A 349 9.51 8.82 -0.69
N LEU A 350 10.33 8.95 -1.74
CA LEU A 350 11.78 8.84 -1.66
C LEU A 350 12.34 10.10 -0.97
N VAL A 351 13.08 9.91 0.10
CA VAL A 351 13.53 11.03 0.97
C VAL A 351 14.86 11.65 0.56
N THR A 352 15.55 11.06 -0.42
CA THR A 352 16.80 11.53 -1.00
C THR A 352 17.00 10.94 -2.39
N ASP A 353 17.74 11.62 -3.24
CA ASP A 353 17.97 11.26 -4.66
C ASP A 353 19.32 10.56 -4.89
N ILE A 354 20.14 10.33 -3.85
CA ILE A 354 21.50 9.79 -3.99
C ILE A 354 21.60 8.27 -4.01
N ALA A 355 20.49 7.57 -4.11
CA ALA A 355 20.44 6.13 -3.84
C ALA A 355 19.99 5.24 -5.03
N PRO A 356 20.43 5.45 -6.28
CA PRO A 356 20.13 4.51 -7.37
C PRO A 356 20.53 3.07 -6.99
N GLY A 357 19.60 2.13 -7.16
CA GLY A 357 19.77 0.74 -6.71
C GLY A 357 19.32 0.48 -5.27
N TYR A 358 19.03 1.53 -4.49
CA TYR A 358 18.53 1.50 -3.11
C TYR A 358 17.25 2.33 -2.93
N ASP A 359 16.59 2.73 -4.00
CA ASP A 359 15.40 3.57 -3.96
C ASP A 359 14.25 2.97 -3.17
N HIS A 360 14.16 1.64 -3.12
CA HIS A 360 13.21 0.93 -2.25
C HIS A 360 13.43 1.25 -0.75
N ILE A 361 14.67 1.47 -0.32
CA ILE A 361 14.99 1.83 1.08
C ILE A 361 14.61 3.27 1.36
N THR A 362 15.00 4.21 0.48
CA THR A 362 14.69 5.65 0.66
C THR A 362 13.20 5.89 0.61
N GLY A 363 12.48 5.17 -0.27
CA GLY A 363 11.03 5.21 -0.36
C GLY A 363 10.32 4.58 0.85
N ALA A 364 10.88 3.52 1.42
CA ALA A 364 10.32 2.91 2.64
C ALA A 364 10.46 3.84 3.86
N ILE A 365 11.55 4.60 3.96
CA ILE A 365 11.72 5.61 5.03
C ILE A 365 10.59 6.64 4.94
N GLY A 366 10.39 7.24 3.76
CA GLY A 366 9.34 8.23 3.56
C GLY A 366 7.94 7.62 3.68
N GLY A 367 7.76 6.38 3.18
CA GLY A 367 6.51 5.63 3.28
C GLY A 367 6.08 5.40 4.73
N ALA A 368 7.02 5.06 5.62
CA ALA A 368 6.72 4.93 7.05
C ALA A 368 6.32 6.28 7.66
N ILE A 369 7.01 7.38 7.28
CA ILE A 369 6.72 8.72 7.80
C ILE A 369 5.35 9.22 7.31
N ILE A 370 5.02 9.07 6.02
CA ILE A 370 3.74 9.55 5.50
C ILE A 370 2.59 8.64 5.93
N GLY A 371 2.83 7.32 6.02
CA GLY A 371 1.85 6.34 6.46
C GLY A 371 1.37 6.57 7.89
N GLN A 372 2.29 6.86 8.84
CA GLN A 372 1.89 7.20 10.20
C GLN A 372 1.05 8.47 10.31
N ARG A 373 1.12 9.36 9.30
CA ARG A 373 0.36 10.61 9.24
C ARG A 373 -0.97 10.49 8.53
N GLY A 374 -1.29 9.29 8.01
CA GLY A 374 -2.60 9.00 7.44
C GLY A 374 -2.61 8.62 5.96
N CYS A 375 -1.46 8.49 5.29
CA CYS A 375 -1.43 7.91 3.95
C CYS A 375 -2.00 6.48 4.01
N ALA A 376 -2.92 6.18 3.10
CA ALA A 376 -3.71 4.96 3.12
C ALA A 376 -3.09 3.81 2.33
N MET A 377 -2.35 4.14 1.27
CA MET A 377 -1.70 3.17 0.40
C MET A 377 -0.34 3.68 -0.08
N LEU A 378 0.64 2.79 -0.12
CA LEU A 378 1.97 3.06 -0.63
C LEU A 378 2.19 2.28 -1.93
N CYS A 379 2.59 2.97 -2.98
CA CYS A 379 3.17 2.31 -4.14
C CYS A 379 4.56 1.82 -3.78
N TYR A 380 4.80 0.55 -4.00
CA TYR A 380 6.13 0.03 -3.77
C TYR A 380 7.14 0.61 -4.78
N VAL A 381 8.39 0.65 -4.36
CA VAL A 381 9.53 0.96 -5.20
C VAL A 381 10.48 -0.24 -5.14
N THR A 382 11.05 -0.63 -6.28
CA THR A 382 12.06 -1.68 -6.32
C THR A 382 13.46 -1.09 -6.36
N ARG A 383 14.48 -1.94 -6.16
CA ARG A 383 15.89 -1.54 -6.33
C ARG A 383 16.24 -1.12 -7.77
N LYS A 384 15.38 -1.47 -8.74
CA LYS A 384 15.53 -1.09 -10.16
C LYS A 384 14.77 0.18 -10.54
N GLU A 385 14.21 0.89 -9.59
CA GLU A 385 13.55 2.17 -9.88
C GLU A 385 14.53 3.08 -10.61
N HIS A 386 14.06 3.78 -11.63
CA HIS A 386 14.86 4.61 -12.55
C HIS A 386 15.95 3.87 -13.36
N LEU A 387 16.13 2.55 -13.19
CA LEU A 387 17.22 1.78 -13.81
C LEU A 387 16.75 0.70 -14.78
N GLY A 388 15.59 0.05 -14.52
CA GLY A 388 15.11 -1.02 -15.40
C GLY A 388 13.83 -1.71 -14.92
N LEU A 389 13.34 -2.66 -15.71
CA LEU A 389 12.17 -3.45 -15.33
C LEU A 389 12.52 -4.42 -14.19
N PRO A 390 11.66 -4.52 -13.17
CA PRO A 390 11.84 -5.46 -12.09
C PRO A 390 11.58 -6.90 -12.55
N ASP A 391 12.41 -7.82 -12.08
CA ASP A 391 12.11 -9.24 -12.08
C ASP A 391 11.31 -9.64 -10.81
N ARG A 392 10.94 -10.90 -10.67
CA ARG A 392 10.15 -11.37 -9.53
C ARG A 392 10.84 -11.21 -8.18
N GLU A 393 12.18 -11.31 -8.12
CA GLU A 393 12.90 -11.11 -6.85
C GLU A 393 12.97 -9.64 -6.47
N ASP A 394 13.05 -8.73 -7.46
CA ASP A 394 12.92 -7.31 -7.24
C ASP A 394 11.52 -6.97 -6.70
N VAL A 395 10.47 -7.61 -7.26
CA VAL A 395 9.09 -7.49 -6.77
C VAL A 395 8.98 -7.93 -5.32
N ARG A 396 9.53 -9.12 -4.98
CA ARG A 396 9.58 -9.62 -3.61
C ARG A 396 10.23 -8.63 -2.67
N GLU A 397 11.45 -8.19 -2.99
CA GLU A 397 12.22 -7.29 -2.14
C GLU A 397 11.49 -5.95 -1.95
N GLY A 398 10.92 -5.40 -3.01
CA GLY A 398 10.12 -4.18 -2.96
C GLY A 398 8.88 -4.33 -2.07
N VAL A 399 8.09 -5.39 -2.27
CA VAL A 399 6.88 -5.65 -1.46
C VAL A 399 7.23 -5.83 0.01
N VAL A 400 8.22 -6.68 0.35
CA VAL A 400 8.62 -6.90 1.74
C VAL A 400 9.11 -5.61 2.38
N THR A 401 9.92 -4.82 1.68
CA THR A 401 10.44 -3.54 2.18
C THR A 401 9.29 -2.56 2.50
N TYR A 402 8.32 -2.45 1.60
CA TYR A 402 7.17 -1.56 1.82
C TYR A 402 6.17 -2.11 2.85
N LYS A 403 6.04 -3.42 2.99
CA LYS A 403 5.28 -4.01 4.11
C LYS A 403 5.93 -3.71 5.46
N LEU A 404 7.27 -3.59 5.53
CA LEU A 404 7.96 -3.12 6.74
C LEU A 404 7.63 -1.65 7.03
N ALA A 405 7.64 -0.78 6.01
CA ALA A 405 7.27 0.62 6.15
C ALA A 405 5.82 0.79 6.61
N ALA A 406 4.89 0.07 5.96
CA ALA A 406 3.48 0.06 6.32
C ALA A 406 3.24 -0.42 7.76
N HIS A 407 3.90 -1.52 8.15
CA HIS A 407 3.79 -2.05 9.51
C HIS A 407 4.33 -1.07 10.57
N ALA A 408 5.45 -0.42 10.30
CA ALA A 408 5.98 0.63 11.18
C ALA A 408 5.01 1.83 11.32
N ALA A 409 4.36 2.22 10.21
CA ALA A 409 3.34 3.26 10.22
C ALA A 409 2.09 2.82 11.02
N ASP A 410 1.66 1.57 10.87
CA ASP A 410 0.50 1.02 11.57
C ASP A 410 0.73 0.91 13.08
N LEU A 411 1.96 0.57 13.50
CA LEU A 411 2.38 0.66 14.90
C LEU A 411 2.25 2.09 15.42
N ALA A 412 2.78 3.07 14.68
CA ALA A 412 2.74 4.47 15.09
C ALA A 412 1.32 5.05 15.13
N LYS A 413 0.41 4.58 14.27
CA LYS A 413 -1.03 4.91 14.31
C LYS A 413 -1.77 4.25 15.49
N GLY A 414 -1.14 3.29 16.17
CA GLY A 414 -1.77 2.51 17.23
C GLY A 414 -2.77 1.48 16.72
N HIS A 415 -2.54 0.92 15.52
CA HIS A 415 -3.39 -0.14 15.01
C HIS A 415 -3.25 -1.42 15.88
N PRO A 416 -4.33 -1.96 16.44
CA PRO A 416 -4.24 -3.02 17.45
C PRO A 416 -3.50 -4.27 16.96
N SER A 417 -3.73 -4.72 15.74
CA SER A 417 -3.09 -5.94 15.19
C SER A 417 -1.58 -5.78 14.94
N ALA A 418 -1.07 -4.56 14.72
CA ALA A 418 0.35 -4.33 14.48
C ALA A 418 1.17 -4.66 15.72
N GLN A 419 0.81 -4.09 16.87
CA GLN A 419 1.53 -4.29 18.14
C GLN A 419 1.54 -5.76 18.60
N TRP A 420 0.46 -6.48 18.33
CA TRP A 420 0.36 -7.90 18.71
C TRP A 420 1.41 -8.76 18.03
N ARG A 421 1.61 -8.55 16.74
CA ARG A 421 2.61 -9.30 15.97
C ARG A 421 4.02 -9.02 16.48
N ASP A 422 4.36 -7.77 16.77
CA ASP A 422 5.65 -7.37 17.31
C ASP A 422 5.88 -7.97 18.69
N ASN A 423 4.88 -7.95 19.57
CA ASN A 423 4.97 -8.55 20.88
C ASN A 423 5.20 -10.06 20.80
N ALA A 424 4.44 -10.77 19.95
CA ALA A 424 4.57 -12.21 19.75
C ALA A 424 5.97 -12.58 19.21
N LEU A 425 6.47 -11.83 18.22
CA LEU A 425 7.80 -12.04 17.66
C LEU A 425 8.90 -11.73 18.69
N ALA A 426 8.77 -10.62 19.44
CA ALA A 426 9.72 -10.25 20.48
C ALA A 426 9.80 -11.31 21.59
N GLN A 427 8.64 -11.87 21.97
CA GLN A 427 8.58 -12.97 22.93
C GLN A 427 9.22 -14.24 22.38
N ALA A 428 8.89 -14.65 21.15
CA ALA A 428 9.50 -15.81 20.50
C ALA A 428 11.03 -15.68 20.41
N ARG A 429 11.52 -14.46 20.09
CA ARG A 429 12.95 -14.14 20.06
C ARG A 429 13.59 -14.25 21.44
N PHE A 430 12.97 -13.72 22.48
CA PHE A 430 13.49 -13.80 23.85
C PHE A 430 13.54 -15.24 24.38
N GLU A 431 12.57 -16.08 23.98
CA GLU A 431 12.46 -17.48 24.38
C GLU A 431 13.24 -18.44 23.48
N PHE A 432 13.95 -17.94 22.45
CA PHE A 432 14.66 -18.73 21.46
C PHE A 432 13.78 -19.74 20.71
N ARG A 433 12.50 -19.41 20.54
CA ARG A 433 11.56 -20.18 19.71
C ARG A 433 11.75 -19.79 18.23
N TRP A 434 12.81 -20.33 17.63
CA TRP A 434 13.26 -19.94 16.29
C TRP A 434 12.20 -20.10 15.21
N GLU A 435 11.48 -21.22 15.22
CA GLU A 435 10.42 -21.48 14.24
C GLU A 435 9.30 -20.44 14.31
N ASP A 436 8.86 -20.09 15.52
CA ASP A 436 7.85 -19.05 15.71
C ASP A 436 8.38 -17.68 15.28
N GLN A 437 9.66 -17.38 15.59
CA GLN A 437 10.29 -16.14 15.15
C GLN A 437 10.33 -16.03 13.63
N PHE A 438 10.66 -17.12 12.91
CA PHE A 438 10.65 -17.13 11.46
C PHE A 438 9.23 -16.98 10.91
N ASN A 439 8.27 -17.74 11.42
CA ASN A 439 6.89 -17.74 10.94
C ASN A 439 6.16 -16.41 11.20
N LEU A 440 6.53 -15.67 12.27
CA LEU A 440 6.01 -14.34 12.55
C LEU A 440 6.69 -13.24 11.72
N SER A 441 7.85 -13.51 11.09
CA SER A 441 8.54 -12.53 10.27
C SER A 441 7.83 -12.27 8.94
N LEU A 442 8.14 -11.14 8.29
CA LEU A 442 7.59 -10.83 6.95
C LEU A 442 8.24 -11.67 5.86
N ASP A 443 9.48 -12.11 6.07
CA ASP A 443 10.21 -12.98 5.16
C ASP A 443 10.80 -14.18 5.94
N PRO A 444 10.01 -15.24 6.16
CA PRO A 444 10.43 -16.42 6.91
C PRO A 444 11.60 -17.15 6.26
N GLN A 445 11.63 -17.18 4.93
CA GLN A 445 12.67 -17.90 4.17
C GLN A 445 14.03 -17.22 4.35
N LYS A 446 14.10 -15.90 4.22
CA LYS A 446 15.30 -15.10 4.40
C LYS A 446 15.81 -15.18 5.85
N ALA A 447 14.88 -15.02 6.81
CA ALA A 447 15.21 -15.10 8.23
C ALA A 447 15.82 -16.47 8.59
N ARG A 448 15.21 -17.57 8.13
CA ARG A 448 15.71 -18.93 8.32
C ARG A 448 17.08 -19.12 7.66
N SER A 449 17.23 -18.72 6.40
CA SER A 449 18.47 -18.90 5.66
C SER A 449 19.66 -18.20 6.35
N TYR A 450 19.45 -17.00 6.88
CA TYR A 450 20.51 -16.27 7.59
C TYR A 450 20.85 -16.89 8.95
N HIS A 451 19.84 -17.37 9.67
CA HIS A 451 20.07 -18.08 10.92
C HIS A 451 20.86 -19.39 10.70
N ASP A 452 20.47 -20.15 9.69
CA ASP A 452 21.02 -21.47 9.41
C ASP A 452 22.42 -21.41 8.74
N LEU A 453 22.74 -20.32 8.05
CA LEU A 453 23.98 -20.17 7.28
C LEU A 453 25.25 -20.39 8.13
N THR A 454 25.21 -19.96 9.38
CA THR A 454 26.36 -19.98 10.29
C THR A 454 26.27 -21.05 11.40
N LEU A 455 25.24 -21.91 11.35
CA LEU A 455 24.97 -22.96 12.32
C LEU A 455 24.95 -24.34 11.61
N PRO A 456 26.10 -24.98 11.40
CA PRO A 456 26.26 -26.14 10.51
C PRO A 456 25.56 -27.41 11.01
N HIS A 457 25.22 -27.52 12.29
CA HIS A 457 24.62 -28.73 12.87
C HIS A 457 23.17 -28.51 13.30
N ALA A 458 22.31 -29.51 13.06
CA ALA A 458 20.89 -29.45 13.39
C ALA A 458 20.60 -29.10 14.87
N ASN A 459 21.44 -29.58 15.80
CA ASN A 459 21.31 -29.25 17.21
C ASN A 459 21.67 -27.80 17.53
N ALA A 460 22.62 -27.19 16.79
CA ALA A 460 22.96 -25.78 16.96
C ALA A 460 21.83 -24.85 16.50
N LYS A 461 21.01 -25.27 15.52
CA LYS A 461 19.85 -24.52 15.05
C LYS A 461 18.72 -24.39 16.08
N LYS A 462 18.71 -25.21 17.12
CA LYS A 462 17.77 -25.15 18.25
C LYS A 462 18.40 -24.54 19.50
N ALA A 463 19.64 -24.08 19.44
CA ALA A 463 20.36 -23.55 20.58
C ALA A 463 19.76 -22.23 21.09
N HIS A 464 19.90 -21.97 22.38
CA HIS A 464 19.46 -20.73 23.03
C HIS A 464 20.50 -19.61 22.86
N PHE A 465 21.02 -19.46 21.64
CA PHE A 465 21.89 -18.38 21.17
C PHE A 465 21.96 -18.43 19.65
N CYS A 466 22.38 -17.35 19.00
CA CYS A 466 22.72 -17.31 17.57
C CYS A 466 24.22 -17.18 17.39
N SER A 467 24.69 -17.34 16.18
CA SER A 467 26.13 -17.23 15.84
C SER A 467 26.72 -15.84 16.10
N MET A 468 25.91 -14.79 16.18
CA MET A 468 26.39 -13.42 16.40
C MET A 468 27.01 -13.26 17.80
N CYS A 469 26.36 -13.79 18.85
CA CYS A 469 26.83 -13.67 20.22
C CYS A 469 27.50 -14.94 20.77
N GLY A 470 27.18 -16.11 20.22
CA GLY A 470 27.59 -17.39 20.78
C GLY A 470 26.95 -17.68 22.14
N PRO A 471 27.38 -18.81 22.81
CA PRO A 471 26.74 -19.28 24.03
C PRO A 471 26.99 -18.40 25.25
N ASP A 472 28.14 -17.73 25.34
CA ASP A 472 28.59 -17.06 26.56
C ASP A 472 28.24 -15.58 26.60
N PHE A 473 28.00 -14.95 25.42
CA PHE A 473 27.79 -13.51 25.31
C PHE A 473 26.34 -13.14 24.93
N CYS A 474 25.40 -14.08 24.83
CA CYS A 474 24.04 -13.80 24.47
C CYS A 474 23.30 -13.05 25.59
N ALA A 475 23.03 -11.75 25.35
CA ALA A 475 22.35 -10.89 26.30
C ALA A 475 20.96 -11.40 26.72
N MET A 476 20.19 -12.00 25.80
CA MET A 476 18.88 -12.57 26.14
C MET A 476 18.99 -13.79 27.06
N ARG A 477 19.99 -14.65 26.82
CA ARG A 477 20.26 -15.78 27.73
C ARG A 477 20.66 -15.30 29.12
N LEU A 478 21.58 -14.36 29.23
CA LEU A 478 21.96 -13.73 30.48
C LEU A 478 20.78 -13.06 31.19
N SER A 479 19.91 -12.39 30.42
CA SER A 479 18.69 -11.76 30.93
C SER A 479 17.68 -12.78 31.46
N GLN A 480 17.56 -13.96 30.84
CA GLN A 480 16.74 -15.05 31.37
C GLN A 480 17.27 -15.56 32.72
N ASP A 481 18.60 -15.64 32.90
CA ASP A 481 19.24 -16.01 34.17
C ASP A 481 18.98 -14.96 35.26
N ILE A 482 19.04 -13.68 34.93
CA ILE A 482 18.69 -12.58 35.86
C ILE A 482 17.21 -12.71 36.27
N ARG A 483 16.28 -12.91 35.33
CA ARG A 483 14.84 -13.09 35.64
C ARG A 483 14.57 -14.30 36.55
N ARG A 484 15.32 -15.40 36.37
CA ARG A 484 15.19 -16.58 37.24
C ARG A 484 15.65 -16.29 38.68
N ARG A 485 16.76 -15.58 38.82
CA ARG A 485 17.30 -15.22 40.15
C ARG A 485 16.44 -14.17 40.89
N SER A 486 15.83 -13.24 40.17
CA SER A 486 14.97 -12.20 40.78
C SER A 486 13.57 -12.71 41.18
N ARG A 487 13.23 -13.97 40.86
CA ARG A 487 12.00 -14.64 41.28
C ARG A 487 12.22 -15.61 42.44
N GLN A 488 13.45 -15.86 42.81
CA GLN A 488 13.86 -16.59 44.02
C GLN A 488 14.06 -15.60 45.19
#